data_4e09cfa29808504f7c38187c7dda533c
#
_entry.id   4e09cfa29808504f7c38187c7dda533c
#
_cell.length_a   1.000
_cell.length_b   1.000
_cell.length_c   1.000
_cell.angle_alpha   90.00
_cell.angle_beta   90.00
_cell.angle_gamma   90.00
#
_symmetry.space_group_name_H-M   'P 1'
#
loop_
_entity.id
_entity.type
_entity.pdbx_description
1 polymer ?
#
loop_
_entity_poly.entity_id
_entity_poly.type
_entity_poly.pdbx_seq_one_letter_code
_entity_poly.pdbx_strand_id
1 'polypeptide(L)'
;MAGNRKIRTIEEINEKIREGSVVAVTAEEMGIIVEEKGLEKAAEEVDVVTTGTFGAMCSSGAFLNFGHSDPPIKMEKVILNGVEAYHGNAAVDCYIGATKMDPERPFEYGGGHVIEDLVAGKTIHVEAEAYGTDCYPRRRVETDITLEDLNQAILCNPRNAYQRYNAATNSRDEVIYTYMGKLLPDYGNASFSGSGALSPLSNDPDYETIGVGTRIFLGGGIGYIIGEGTQHDPKNRFGTLMVKGDLKKMNPRYLRGASFTGYGTSLYVGIGIPIPILNVGLAEKTSLKDEDIQIDLLDYGIPRRIRPVVKHTNYGELKSGRLEVDGREIPVQPLSSLKVAREIAETLKEWILSGIFYLTEPVERLPLDTEFKPMKVTGEPEAHMIMESAVTCPMDESLREAAEKIVREEVNHVLVTDEEGYLKGIVTSFDITRAVAEGFKSLREVMTTKVVTVRPEELLGSCIQKMEEHRISALPVVDKDGRVKGIVTAERIAKVLGRTRF
;
A
#
# COMPACT_ATOMS: atom_id res chain seq x y z
N MET A 1 -19.53 12.57 -30.30
CA MET A 1 -19.71 11.30 -31.06
C MET A 1 -18.62 11.03 -32.11
N ALA A 2 -17.64 11.92 -32.33
CA ALA A 2 -16.50 11.65 -33.25
C ALA A 2 -15.41 10.75 -32.64
N GLY A 3 -15.26 10.72 -31.33
CA GLY A 3 -14.14 10.03 -30.66
C GLY A 3 -14.11 8.48 -30.72
N ASN A 4 -15.21 7.86 -31.12
CA ASN A 4 -15.34 6.37 -31.11
C ASN A 4 -15.26 5.72 -32.49
N ARG A 5 -14.90 6.46 -33.55
CA ARG A 5 -14.69 5.86 -34.85
C ARG A 5 -13.43 5.01 -34.83
N LYS A 6 -13.58 3.69 -35.05
CA LYS A 6 -12.47 2.76 -35.16
C LYS A 6 -11.55 3.15 -36.32
N ILE A 7 -10.27 3.36 -36.04
CA ILE A 7 -9.24 3.73 -37.03
C ILE A 7 -8.55 2.45 -37.53
N ARG A 8 -8.27 1.49 -36.64
CA ARG A 8 -7.57 0.22 -36.94
C ARG A 8 -7.94 -0.88 -35.96
N THR A 9 -7.50 -2.09 -36.25
CA THR A 9 -7.66 -3.29 -35.40
C THR A 9 -6.33 -3.73 -34.81
N ILE A 10 -6.38 -4.57 -33.78
CA ILE A 10 -5.18 -5.20 -33.19
C ILE A 10 -4.48 -6.09 -34.24
N GLU A 11 -5.24 -6.77 -35.09
CA GLU A 11 -4.64 -7.62 -36.15
C GLU A 11 -3.86 -6.78 -37.18
N GLU A 12 -4.42 -5.65 -37.64
CA GLU A 12 -3.71 -4.71 -38.53
C GLU A 12 -2.42 -4.17 -37.89
N ILE A 13 -2.44 -3.90 -36.57
CA ILE A 13 -1.21 -3.50 -35.84
C ILE A 13 -0.22 -4.67 -35.80
N ASN A 14 -0.68 -5.89 -35.53
CA ASN A 14 0.20 -7.06 -35.54
C ASN A 14 0.78 -7.36 -36.92
N GLU A 15 0.08 -7.06 -38.01
CA GLU A 15 0.64 -7.12 -39.37
C GLU A 15 1.77 -6.12 -39.55
N LYS A 16 1.56 -4.87 -39.13
CA LYS A 16 2.63 -3.85 -39.13
C LYS A 16 3.83 -4.25 -38.30
N ILE A 17 3.62 -4.93 -37.15
CA ILE A 17 4.73 -5.48 -36.34
C ILE A 17 5.53 -6.50 -37.15
N ARG A 18 4.85 -7.44 -37.86
CA ARG A 18 5.50 -8.47 -38.71
C ARG A 18 6.27 -7.83 -39.87
N GLU A 19 5.77 -6.75 -40.43
CA GLU A 19 6.39 -6.02 -41.54
C GLU A 19 7.48 -5.02 -41.10
N GLY A 20 7.59 -4.75 -39.79
CA GLY A 20 8.52 -3.74 -39.26
C GLY A 20 8.11 -2.29 -39.54
N SER A 21 6.81 -2.05 -39.83
CA SER A 21 6.24 -0.71 -40.14
C SER A 21 5.42 -0.11 -39.00
N VAL A 22 5.33 -0.82 -37.85
CA VAL A 22 4.60 -0.36 -36.68
C VAL A 22 5.23 0.89 -36.05
N VAL A 23 4.38 1.85 -35.64
CA VAL A 23 4.80 3.03 -34.89
C VAL A 23 4.42 2.83 -33.41
N ALA A 24 5.42 2.54 -32.59
CA ALA A 24 5.25 2.39 -31.14
C ALA A 24 5.98 3.54 -30.42
N VAL A 25 5.33 4.13 -29.43
CA VAL A 25 5.84 5.23 -28.62
C VAL A 25 5.54 4.98 -27.14
N THR A 26 6.26 5.63 -26.22
CA THR A 26 5.91 5.61 -24.81
C THR A 26 4.77 6.59 -24.51
N ALA A 27 4.10 6.43 -23.37
CA ALA A 27 3.06 7.37 -22.95
C ALA A 27 3.59 8.80 -22.73
N GLU A 28 4.85 8.97 -22.32
CA GLU A 28 5.48 10.29 -22.22
C GLU A 28 5.72 10.90 -23.62
N GLU A 29 6.13 10.10 -24.62
CA GLU A 29 6.29 10.56 -26.01
C GLU A 29 4.94 10.90 -26.68
N MET A 30 3.88 10.12 -26.37
CA MET A 30 2.54 10.35 -26.95
C MET A 30 2.00 11.74 -26.59
N GLY A 31 2.20 12.18 -25.35
CA GLY A 31 1.82 13.52 -24.91
C GLY A 31 2.49 14.62 -25.75
N ILE A 32 3.78 14.47 -26.05
CA ILE A 32 4.54 15.41 -26.89
C ILE A 32 4.03 15.42 -28.35
N ILE A 33 3.77 14.23 -28.91
CA ILE A 33 3.28 14.09 -30.29
C ILE A 33 1.91 14.75 -30.45
N VAL A 34 1.02 14.59 -29.47
CA VAL A 34 -0.31 15.23 -29.50
C VAL A 34 -0.19 16.76 -29.40
N GLU A 35 0.74 17.29 -28.61
CA GLU A 35 0.99 18.74 -28.55
C GLU A 35 1.51 19.31 -29.87
N GLU A 36 2.42 18.58 -30.53
CA GLU A 36 3.06 19.06 -31.75
C GLU A 36 2.16 18.93 -32.99
N LYS A 37 1.40 17.84 -33.09
CA LYS A 37 0.68 17.46 -34.31
C LYS A 37 -0.85 17.56 -34.23
N GLY A 38 -1.36 17.64 -33.00
CA GLY A 38 -2.79 17.52 -32.70
C GLY A 38 -3.26 16.09 -32.57
N LEU A 39 -4.36 15.89 -31.84
CA LEU A 39 -4.87 14.60 -31.41
C LEU A 39 -5.23 13.65 -32.57
N GLU A 40 -5.94 14.15 -33.58
CA GLU A 40 -6.41 13.34 -34.72
C GLU A 40 -5.23 12.77 -35.51
N LYS A 41 -4.22 13.62 -35.79
CA LYS A 41 -3.03 13.22 -36.55
C LYS A 41 -2.15 12.26 -35.73
N ALA A 42 -2.01 12.49 -34.43
CA ALA A 42 -1.32 11.56 -33.52
C ALA A 42 -2.00 10.19 -33.52
N ALA A 43 -3.34 10.16 -33.47
CA ALA A 43 -4.12 8.92 -33.54
C ALA A 43 -3.94 8.15 -34.85
N GLU A 44 -3.76 8.88 -35.98
CA GLU A 44 -3.50 8.25 -37.28
C GLU A 44 -2.07 7.71 -37.40
N GLU A 45 -1.07 8.39 -36.84
CA GLU A 45 0.34 8.07 -37.00
C GLU A 45 0.83 7.03 -35.99
N VAL A 46 0.32 7.01 -34.74
CA VAL A 46 0.77 6.11 -33.66
C VAL A 46 -0.09 4.85 -33.62
N ASP A 47 0.53 3.68 -33.64
CA ASP A 47 -0.16 2.39 -33.55
C ASP A 47 -0.27 1.87 -32.12
N VAL A 48 0.77 2.06 -31.29
CA VAL A 48 0.85 1.51 -29.92
C VAL A 48 1.50 2.51 -28.99
N VAL A 49 0.91 2.70 -27.81
CA VAL A 49 1.52 3.43 -26.70
C VAL A 49 1.94 2.44 -25.60
N THR A 50 3.21 2.47 -25.21
CA THR A 50 3.74 1.61 -24.16
C THR A 50 3.75 2.33 -22.83
N THR A 51 3.43 1.59 -21.77
CA THR A 51 3.39 2.05 -20.39
C THR A 51 4.39 1.30 -19.54
N GLY A 52 4.66 1.77 -18.33
CA GLY A 52 5.58 1.11 -17.42
C GLY A 52 5.37 1.53 -15.97
N THR A 53 5.48 0.59 -15.05
CA THR A 53 5.49 0.84 -13.60
C THR A 53 6.46 -0.12 -12.93
N PHE A 54 7.14 0.36 -11.88
CA PHE A 54 8.01 -0.45 -11.03
C PHE A 54 7.88 0.02 -9.59
N GLY A 55 7.07 -0.68 -8.82
CA GLY A 55 6.77 -0.34 -7.44
C GLY A 55 6.59 -1.57 -6.57
N ALA A 56 6.56 -1.37 -5.26
CA ALA A 56 6.31 -2.43 -4.30
C ALA A 56 4.87 -2.94 -4.42
N MET A 57 4.75 -4.23 -4.72
CA MET A 57 3.48 -4.94 -4.92
C MET A 57 3.34 -6.01 -3.84
N CYS A 58 2.92 -5.61 -2.63
CA CYS A 58 2.86 -6.46 -1.44
C CYS A 58 1.98 -7.72 -1.61
N SER A 59 1.00 -7.68 -2.51
CA SER A 59 0.14 -8.83 -2.82
C SER A 59 0.80 -9.90 -3.70
N SER A 60 2.01 -9.68 -4.19
CA SER A 60 2.73 -10.63 -5.05
C SER A 60 3.12 -11.90 -4.31
N GLY A 61 3.26 -12.98 -5.06
CA GLY A 61 3.82 -14.23 -4.60
C GLY A 61 4.07 -15.19 -5.75
N ALA A 62 4.56 -16.35 -5.46
CA ALA A 62 4.87 -17.36 -6.45
C ALA A 62 4.33 -18.73 -6.06
N PHE A 63 3.70 -19.41 -7.02
CA PHE A 63 3.44 -20.84 -6.94
C PHE A 63 4.69 -21.59 -7.43
N LEU A 64 5.16 -22.54 -6.62
CA LEU A 64 6.35 -23.34 -6.87
C LEU A 64 5.97 -24.82 -6.82
N ASN A 65 6.33 -25.58 -7.87
CA ASN A 65 6.21 -27.03 -7.91
C ASN A 65 7.59 -27.68 -7.90
N PHE A 66 7.88 -28.47 -6.86
CA PHE A 66 9.18 -29.14 -6.68
C PHE A 66 9.27 -30.48 -7.39
N GLY A 67 8.16 -31.13 -7.71
CA GLY A 67 8.13 -32.54 -8.08
C GLY A 67 8.23 -33.47 -6.85
N HIS A 68 7.96 -34.76 -7.05
CA HIS A 68 8.01 -35.74 -5.97
C HIS A 68 9.43 -36.23 -5.71
N SER A 69 9.77 -36.38 -4.41
CA SER A 69 10.95 -37.12 -3.98
C SER A 69 10.73 -38.64 -4.12
N ASP A 70 11.76 -39.43 -3.97
CA ASP A 70 11.68 -40.88 -3.87
C ASP A 70 12.20 -41.34 -2.46
N PRO A 71 11.37 -41.96 -1.62
CA PRO A 71 9.90 -42.06 -1.67
C PRO A 71 9.20 -40.69 -1.68
N PRO A 72 7.93 -40.61 -2.17
CA PRO A 72 7.24 -39.36 -2.30
C PRO A 72 6.83 -38.74 -0.96
N ILE A 73 6.74 -37.41 -0.93
CA ILE A 73 6.28 -36.59 0.19
C ILE A 73 5.00 -35.84 -0.16
N LYS A 74 4.11 -35.64 0.85
CA LYS A 74 3.03 -34.66 0.81
C LYS A 74 3.35 -33.59 1.85
N MET A 75 3.84 -32.44 1.42
CA MET A 75 4.34 -31.39 2.29
C MET A 75 3.21 -30.74 3.09
N GLU A 76 3.40 -30.63 4.42
CA GLU A 76 2.50 -29.99 5.37
C GLU A 76 3.14 -28.75 6.01
N LYS A 77 4.45 -28.59 5.87
CA LYS A 77 5.19 -27.40 6.22
C LYS A 77 6.34 -27.26 5.25
N VAL A 78 6.54 -26.05 4.74
CA VAL A 78 7.62 -25.74 3.79
C VAL A 78 8.29 -24.45 4.19
N ILE A 79 9.62 -24.47 4.31
CA ILE A 79 10.44 -23.33 4.63
C ILE A 79 11.47 -23.13 3.51
N LEU A 80 11.59 -21.91 3.00
CA LEU A 80 12.49 -21.51 1.93
C LEU A 80 13.44 -20.43 2.45
N ASN A 81 14.72 -20.74 2.67
CA ASN A 81 15.70 -19.84 3.29
C ASN A 81 15.20 -19.18 4.59
N GLY A 82 14.52 -19.93 5.48
CA GLY A 82 13.95 -19.43 6.71
C GLY A 82 12.54 -18.83 6.57
N VAL A 83 12.04 -18.64 5.35
CA VAL A 83 10.71 -18.08 5.11
C VAL A 83 9.69 -19.20 4.90
N GLU A 84 8.67 -19.26 5.75
CA GLU A 84 7.58 -20.22 5.62
C GLU A 84 6.70 -19.92 4.40
N ALA A 85 6.51 -20.92 3.54
CA ALA A 85 5.59 -20.88 2.41
C ALA A 85 4.24 -21.51 2.77
N TYR A 86 3.17 -21.05 2.14
CA TYR A 86 1.85 -21.67 2.26
C TYR A 86 1.80 -22.98 1.50
N HIS A 87 1.28 -24.01 2.15
CA HIS A 87 1.07 -25.35 1.63
C HIS A 87 -0.43 -25.68 1.52
N GLY A 88 -0.78 -26.92 1.14
CA GLY A 88 -2.16 -27.38 1.06
C GLY A 88 -2.81 -27.20 -0.34
N ASN A 89 -2.02 -26.85 -1.35
CA ASN A 89 -2.46 -26.81 -2.75
C ASN A 89 -2.44 -28.23 -3.36
N ALA A 90 -1.24 -28.79 -3.55
CA ALA A 90 -1.01 -30.19 -3.96
C ALA A 90 0.19 -30.71 -3.15
N ALA A 91 0.49 -32.01 -3.31
CA ALA A 91 1.45 -32.70 -2.44
C ALA A 91 2.85 -32.04 -2.39
N VAL A 92 3.30 -31.48 -3.50
CA VAL A 92 4.63 -30.87 -3.66
C VAL A 92 4.58 -29.43 -4.21
N ASP A 93 3.43 -28.78 -4.03
CA ASP A 93 3.24 -27.38 -4.40
C ASP A 93 3.24 -26.52 -3.14
N CYS A 94 3.82 -25.33 -3.27
CA CYS A 94 3.66 -24.29 -2.25
C CYS A 94 3.44 -22.92 -2.89
N TYR A 95 2.96 -21.97 -2.08
CA TYR A 95 2.87 -20.57 -2.45
C TYR A 95 3.71 -19.74 -1.48
N ILE A 96 4.70 -19.00 -2.00
CA ILE A 96 5.48 -18.04 -1.23
C ILE A 96 4.96 -16.63 -1.45
N GLY A 97 4.41 -16.00 -0.39
CA GLY A 97 3.92 -14.63 -0.42
C GLY A 97 5.03 -13.62 -0.15
N ALA A 98 5.10 -12.54 -0.92
CA ALA A 98 6.16 -11.52 -0.83
C ALA A 98 6.28 -10.88 0.55
N THR A 99 5.19 -10.79 1.32
CA THR A 99 5.16 -10.16 2.64
C THR A 99 5.42 -11.11 3.81
N LYS A 100 5.56 -12.41 3.56
CA LYS A 100 5.92 -13.36 4.62
C LYS A 100 7.38 -13.13 5.00
N MET A 101 7.63 -12.76 6.25
CA MET A 101 8.96 -12.48 6.77
C MET A 101 9.63 -13.75 7.34
N ASP A 102 10.94 -13.77 7.27
CA ASP A 102 11.76 -14.68 8.05
C ASP A 102 11.69 -14.26 9.53
N PRO A 103 11.27 -15.15 10.46
CA PRO A 103 11.15 -14.81 11.86
C PRO A 103 12.51 -14.54 12.55
N GLU A 104 13.61 -15.04 12.01
CA GLU A 104 14.97 -14.82 12.55
C GLU A 104 15.61 -13.55 11.99
N ARG A 105 15.14 -13.07 10.82
CA ARG A 105 15.59 -11.83 10.17
C ARG A 105 14.40 -10.90 9.84
N PRO A 106 13.61 -10.52 10.87
CA PRO A 106 12.42 -9.70 10.64
C PRO A 106 12.80 -8.35 10.04
N PHE A 107 11.99 -7.89 9.08
CA PHE A 107 12.20 -6.66 8.29
C PHE A 107 13.46 -6.63 7.42
N GLU A 108 14.22 -7.72 7.33
CA GLU A 108 15.43 -7.82 6.50
C GLU A 108 15.25 -8.77 5.32
N TYR A 109 14.63 -9.92 5.55
CA TYR A 109 14.43 -10.96 4.56
C TYR A 109 13.01 -11.52 4.60
N GLY A 110 12.49 -11.95 3.46
CA GLY A 110 11.15 -12.54 3.36
C GLY A 110 10.85 -13.06 1.96
N GLY A 111 9.60 -13.43 1.71
CA GLY A 111 9.20 -14.09 0.46
C GLY A 111 9.52 -13.32 -0.81
N GLY A 112 9.47 -11.98 -0.78
CA GLY A 112 9.91 -11.17 -1.91
C GLY A 112 11.39 -11.36 -2.25
N HIS A 113 12.25 -11.52 -1.23
CA HIS A 113 13.67 -11.80 -1.42
C HIS A 113 13.92 -13.23 -1.91
N VAL A 114 13.16 -14.22 -1.41
CA VAL A 114 13.22 -15.61 -1.92
C VAL A 114 12.90 -15.64 -3.41
N ILE A 115 11.86 -14.90 -3.84
CA ILE A 115 11.48 -14.82 -5.26
C ILE A 115 12.60 -14.15 -6.09
N GLU A 116 13.17 -13.02 -5.62
CA GLU A 116 14.30 -12.37 -6.27
C GLU A 116 15.50 -13.32 -6.38
N ASP A 117 15.87 -14.00 -5.30
CA ASP A 117 17.00 -14.90 -5.25
C ASP A 117 16.84 -16.07 -6.23
N LEU A 118 15.64 -16.67 -6.31
CA LEU A 118 15.32 -17.69 -7.32
C LEU A 118 15.54 -17.16 -8.75
N VAL A 119 14.98 -16.00 -9.09
CA VAL A 119 15.11 -15.39 -10.42
C VAL A 119 16.56 -14.97 -10.72
N ALA A 120 17.34 -14.61 -9.69
CA ALA A 120 18.76 -14.32 -9.80
C ALA A 120 19.64 -15.58 -9.95
N GLY A 121 19.03 -16.78 -9.95
CA GLY A 121 19.76 -18.05 -10.07
C GLY A 121 20.50 -18.47 -8.80
N LYS A 122 20.16 -17.88 -7.64
CA LYS A 122 20.77 -18.26 -6.36
C LYS A 122 20.14 -19.55 -5.83
N THR A 123 20.92 -20.25 -5.02
CA THR A 123 20.47 -21.44 -4.30
C THR A 123 19.55 -21.05 -3.14
N ILE A 124 18.45 -21.78 -3.00
CA ILE A 124 17.48 -21.67 -1.92
C ILE A 124 17.49 -22.97 -1.12
N HIS A 125 17.71 -22.86 0.18
CA HIS A 125 17.57 -23.99 1.10
C HIS A 125 16.08 -24.28 1.36
N VAL A 126 15.69 -25.54 1.20
CA VAL A 126 14.31 -26.03 1.35
C VAL A 126 14.24 -27.02 2.48
N GLU A 127 13.39 -26.75 3.43
CA GLU A 127 12.98 -27.71 4.47
C GLU A 127 11.48 -28.00 4.30
N ALA A 128 11.12 -29.28 4.23
CA ALA A 128 9.73 -29.69 4.17
C ALA A 128 9.44 -30.81 5.16
N GLU A 129 8.31 -30.70 5.86
CA GLU A 129 7.82 -31.69 6.83
C GLU A 129 6.44 -32.20 6.39
N ALA A 130 6.13 -33.46 6.76
CA ALA A 130 4.86 -34.12 6.48
C ALA A 130 4.52 -35.13 7.57
N TYR A 131 3.24 -35.44 7.75
CA TYR A 131 2.83 -36.47 8.73
C TYR A 131 3.04 -37.91 8.22
N GLY A 132 3.24 -38.10 6.92
CA GLY A 132 3.39 -39.41 6.26
C GLY A 132 2.07 -40.16 6.08
N THR A 133 1.88 -40.74 4.89
CA THR A 133 0.74 -41.57 4.54
C THR A 133 1.24 -42.78 3.75
N ASP A 134 0.39 -43.78 3.52
CA ASP A 134 0.75 -44.95 2.70
C ASP A 134 1.15 -44.57 1.26
N CYS A 135 0.53 -43.48 0.72
CA CYS A 135 0.86 -42.98 -0.62
C CYS A 135 2.08 -42.05 -0.59
N TYR A 136 2.34 -41.35 0.52
CA TYR A 136 3.42 -40.38 0.68
C TYR A 136 4.15 -40.63 2.00
N PRO A 137 5.00 -41.70 2.06
CA PRO A 137 5.57 -42.18 3.32
C PRO A 137 6.69 -41.30 3.87
N ARG A 138 7.30 -40.45 3.02
CA ARG A 138 8.38 -39.56 3.47
C ARG A 138 7.84 -38.47 4.39
N ARG A 139 8.52 -38.24 5.52
CA ARG A 139 8.10 -37.28 6.54
C ARG A 139 8.94 -36.01 6.57
N ARG A 140 10.14 -36.04 5.99
CA ARG A 140 11.04 -34.86 5.93
C ARG A 140 11.87 -34.90 4.66
N VAL A 141 12.06 -33.71 4.10
CA VAL A 141 13.03 -33.39 3.03
C VAL A 141 13.79 -32.15 3.44
N GLU A 142 15.09 -32.17 3.24
CA GLU A 142 15.98 -31.03 3.38
C GLU A 142 16.92 -31.06 2.18
N THR A 143 16.94 -29.97 1.41
CA THR A 143 17.69 -29.92 0.14
C THR A 143 17.92 -28.47 -0.30
N ASP A 144 18.89 -28.28 -1.15
CA ASP A 144 19.16 -27.01 -1.83
C ASP A 144 18.67 -27.08 -3.27
N ILE A 145 18.01 -26.03 -3.72
CA ILE A 145 17.46 -25.92 -5.08
C ILE A 145 17.84 -24.57 -5.72
N THR A 146 17.79 -24.57 -7.03
CA THR A 146 17.75 -23.36 -7.86
C THR A 146 16.40 -23.26 -8.58
N LEU A 147 16.17 -22.16 -9.29
CA LEU A 147 14.96 -22.00 -10.10
C LEU A 147 14.81 -23.10 -11.16
N GLU A 148 15.93 -23.64 -11.70
CA GLU A 148 15.93 -24.68 -12.72
C GLU A 148 15.48 -26.05 -12.19
N ASP A 149 15.64 -26.31 -10.90
CA ASP A 149 15.23 -27.55 -10.26
C ASP A 149 13.71 -27.64 -10.04
N LEU A 150 13.00 -26.52 -10.17
CA LEU A 150 11.55 -26.48 -10.08
C LEU A 150 10.90 -26.89 -11.41
N ASN A 151 9.80 -27.67 -11.38
CA ASN A 151 9.01 -27.95 -12.58
C ASN A 151 8.30 -26.68 -13.07
N GLN A 152 7.57 -26.01 -12.18
CA GLN A 152 6.91 -24.74 -12.43
C GLN A 152 7.29 -23.73 -11.33
N ALA A 153 7.44 -22.48 -11.75
CA ALA A 153 7.61 -21.33 -10.88
C ALA A 153 6.81 -20.15 -11.49
N ILE A 154 5.64 -19.87 -10.92
CA ILE A 154 4.68 -18.95 -11.50
C ILE A 154 4.51 -17.75 -10.59
N LEU A 155 4.96 -16.57 -11.04
CA LEU A 155 4.60 -15.33 -10.39
C LEU A 155 3.08 -15.12 -10.51
N CYS A 156 2.42 -14.90 -9.40
CA CYS A 156 1.04 -14.47 -9.34
C CYS A 156 0.95 -13.17 -8.53
N ASN A 157 0.41 -12.14 -9.15
CA ASN A 157 0.14 -10.89 -8.46
C ASN A 157 -1.36 -10.58 -8.58
N PRO A 158 -2.13 -10.84 -7.52
CA PRO A 158 -3.58 -10.69 -7.54
C PRO A 158 -4.05 -9.22 -7.44
N ARG A 159 -3.16 -8.24 -7.25
CA ARG A 159 -3.54 -6.83 -7.16
C ARG A 159 -2.38 -5.92 -7.49
N ASN A 160 -2.39 -5.36 -8.69
CA ASN A 160 -1.35 -4.45 -9.17
C ASN A 160 -1.90 -3.42 -10.17
N ALA A 161 -1.00 -2.60 -10.71
CA ALA A 161 -1.30 -1.60 -11.73
C ALA A 161 -2.53 -0.77 -11.38
N TYR A 162 -2.54 -0.21 -10.17
CA TYR A 162 -3.67 0.57 -9.66
C TYR A 162 -4.03 1.72 -10.61
N GLN A 163 -5.32 1.90 -10.86
CA GLN A 163 -5.84 3.02 -11.65
C GLN A 163 -5.55 4.36 -10.98
N ARG A 164 -5.63 4.40 -9.65
CA ARG A 164 -5.28 5.58 -8.85
C ARG A 164 -4.45 5.16 -7.65
N TYR A 165 -3.35 5.86 -7.44
CA TYR A 165 -2.59 5.79 -6.20
C TYR A 165 -2.88 7.02 -5.35
N ASN A 166 -2.63 6.93 -4.05
CA ASN A 166 -2.67 8.06 -3.13
C ASN A 166 -1.25 8.40 -2.70
N ALA A 167 -1.03 9.64 -2.32
CA ALA A 167 0.14 10.06 -1.57
C ALA A 167 -0.14 9.97 -0.06
N ALA A 168 0.90 9.86 0.74
CA ALA A 168 0.81 9.68 2.19
C ALA A 168 1.66 10.71 2.93
N THR A 169 1.13 11.21 4.03
CA THR A 169 1.81 12.04 5.01
C THR A 169 1.34 11.67 6.42
N ASN A 170 1.79 12.35 7.47
CA ASN A 170 1.56 11.97 8.86
C ASN A 170 1.33 13.19 9.75
N SER A 171 0.16 13.30 10.37
CA SER A 171 -0.23 14.36 11.28
C SER A 171 0.23 14.17 12.73
N ARG A 172 0.73 12.96 13.08
CA ARG A 172 1.19 12.70 14.46
C ARG A 172 2.47 13.43 14.76
N ASP A 173 2.74 13.60 16.05
CA ASP A 173 3.98 14.13 16.62
C ASP A 173 5.13 13.11 16.65
N GLU A 174 4.87 11.85 16.25
CA GLU A 174 5.83 10.75 16.15
C GLU A 174 6.03 10.25 14.71
N VAL A 175 7.19 9.65 14.45
CA VAL A 175 7.46 8.97 13.17
C VAL A 175 6.60 7.72 13.04
N ILE A 176 5.95 7.53 11.90
CA ILE A 176 5.26 6.28 11.59
C ILE A 176 5.91 5.54 10.41
N TYR A 177 5.84 4.21 10.47
CA TYR A 177 6.36 3.32 9.43
C TYR A 177 5.21 2.60 8.75
N THR A 178 5.12 2.73 7.44
CA THR A 178 3.99 2.25 6.63
C THR A 178 4.47 1.58 5.35
N TYR A 179 3.56 0.95 4.60
CA TYR A 179 3.87 0.48 3.24
C TYR A 179 4.16 1.64 2.27
N MET A 180 3.81 2.88 2.66
CA MET A 180 4.21 4.11 1.97
C MET A 180 5.57 4.65 2.45
N GLY A 181 6.34 3.84 3.21
CA GLY A 181 7.63 4.19 3.76
C GLY A 181 7.55 4.88 5.12
N LYS A 182 8.66 5.55 5.48
CA LYS A 182 8.80 6.34 6.70
C LYS A 182 8.14 7.70 6.51
N LEU A 183 7.18 8.03 7.36
CA LEU A 183 6.50 9.31 7.37
C LEU A 183 6.87 10.07 8.65
N LEU A 184 7.39 11.28 8.47
CA LEU A 184 7.87 12.16 9.54
C LEU A 184 6.69 12.83 10.24
N PRO A 185 6.87 13.23 11.53
CA PRO A 185 5.82 13.90 12.29
C PRO A 185 5.43 15.26 11.68
N ASP A 186 4.27 15.76 12.08
CA ASP A 186 3.77 17.10 11.75
C ASP A 186 3.80 17.44 10.25
N TYR A 187 3.35 16.47 9.42
CA TYR A 187 3.42 16.58 7.97
C TYR A 187 4.83 16.83 7.42
N GLY A 188 5.88 16.34 8.09
CA GLY A 188 7.27 16.62 7.77
C GLY A 188 7.80 16.09 6.45
N ASN A 189 7.07 15.17 5.80
CA ASN A 189 7.31 14.70 4.44
C ASN A 189 6.04 14.10 3.82
N ALA A 190 6.09 13.88 2.51
CA ALA A 190 5.11 13.06 1.81
C ALA A 190 5.82 11.97 0.99
N SER A 191 5.11 10.86 0.74
CA SER A 191 5.53 9.81 -0.19
C SER A 191 4.39 9.43 -1.13
N PHE A 192 4.71 8.96 -2.34
CA PHE A 192 3.71 8.55 -3.32
C PHE A 192 4.15 7.30 -4.08
N SER A 193 3.19 6.56 -4.62
CA SER A 193 3.38 5.41 -5.49
C SER A 193 2.86 5.68 -6.90
N GLY A 194 3.21 4.80 -7.83
CA GLY A 194 2.82 4.91 -9.23
C GLY A 194 3.84 5.65 -10.08
N SER A 195 3.60 5.69 -11.38
CA SER A 195 4.50 6.27 -12.38
C SER A 195 3.87 7.45 -13.15
N GLY A 196 2.72 7.95 -12.70
CA GLY A 196 2.04 9.08 -13.34
C GLY A 196 1.59 8.74 -14.76
N ALA A 197 1.95 9.56 -15.73
CA ALA A 197 1.61 9.39 -17.14
C ALA A 197 2.01 8.01 -17.72
N LEU A 198 3.03 7.37 -17.17
CA LEU A 198 3.44 6.01 -17.57
C LEU A 198 2.57 4.90 -16.95
N SER A 199 1.67 5.19 -16.01
CA SER A 199 0.86 4.18 -15.31
C SER A 199 -0.14 3.52 -16.28
N PRO A 200 -0.17 2.17 -16.39
CA PRO A 200 -1.00 1.51 -17.40
C PRO A 200 -2.48 1.87 -17.37
N LEU A 201 -3.11 1.80 -16.19
CA LEU A 201 -4.55 2.06 -16.06
C LEU A 201 -4.94 3.55 -16.08
N SER A 202 -3.98 4.46 -16.02
CA SER A 202 -4.23 5.88 -16.33
C SER A 202 -4.41 6.10 -17.84
N ASN A 203 -3.76 5.27 -18.64
CA ASN A 203 -3.78 5.34 -20.11
C ASN A 203 -4.95 4.58 -20.76
N ASP A 204 -5.57 3.64 -20.04
CA ASP A 204 -6.82 2.97 -20.45
C ASP A 204 -7.76 2.79 -19.25
N PRO A 205 -8.31 3.89 -18.71
CA PRO A 205 -9.12 3.87 -17.49
C PRO A 205 -10.48 3.17 -17.64
N ASP A 206 -10.94 2.96 -18.88
CA ASP A 206 -12.21 2.31 -19.20
C ASP A 206 -12.04 0.85 -19.67
N TYR A 207 -10.80 0.32 -19.60
CA TYR A 207 -10.47 -1.07 -19.99
C TYR A 207 -10.93 -1.41 -21.43
N GLU A 208 -10.71 -0.48 -22.38
CA GLU A 208 -11.05 -0.74 -23.78
C GLU A 208 -10.15 -1.78 -24.42
N THR A 209 -8.87 -1.84 -24.01
CA THR A 209 -7.84 -2.70 -24.55
C THR A 209 -7.20 -3.62 -23.49
N ILE A 210 -7.44 -3.32 -22.22
CA ILE A 210 -6.94 -4.07 -21.07
C ILE A 210 -8.03 -5.01 -20.57
N GLY A 211 -7.79 -6.32 -20.60
CA GLY A 211 -8.74 -7.34 -20.13
C GLY A 211 -8.09 -8.71 -19.97
N VAL A 212 -8.91 -9.71 -19.70
CA VAL A 212 -8.46 -11.10 -19.58
C VAL A 212 -7.77 -11.56 -20.86
N GLY A 213 -6.57 -12.10 -20.77
CA GLY A 213 -5.77 -12.54 -21.91
C GLY A 213 -4.85 -11.46 -22.50
N THR A 214 -4.93 -10.21 -22.06
CA THR A 214 -3.99 -9.17 -22.50
C THR A 214 -2.56 -9.56 -22.12
N ARG A 215 -1.72 -9.60 -23.13
CA ARG A 215 -0.28 -9.89 -23.02
C ARG A 215 0.46 -8.64 -22.52
N ILE A 216 1.35 -8.82 -21.56
CA ILE A 216 2.05 -7.72 -20.89
C ILE A 216 3.54 -8.01 -20.70
N PHE A 217 4.35 -6.97 -20.53
CA PHE A 217 5.66 -7.09 -19.91
C PHE A 217 5.46 -7.34 -18.42
N LEU A 218 6.08 -8.38 -17.87
CA LEU A 218 6.00 -8.73 -16.46
C LEU A 218 7.35 -9.23 -15.96
N GLY A 219 7.99 -8.48 -15.07
CA GLY A 219 9.25 -8.86 -14.45
C GLY A 219 10.43 -9.10 -15.41
N GLY A 220 10.41 -8.53 -16.62
CA GLY A 220 11.43 -8.78 -17.65
C GLY A 220 11.09 -9.92 -18.60
N GLY A 221 9.97 -10.59 -18.42
CA GLY A 221 9.41 -11.61 -19.30
C GLY A 221 8.03 -11.21 -19.82
N ILE A 222 7.40 -12.17 -20.48
CA ILE A 222 6.01 -12.04 -20.95
C ILE A 222 5.07 -12.60 -19.88
N GLY A 223 4.09 -11.79 -19.49
CA GLY A 223 2.98 -12.19 -18.63
C GLY A 223 1.63 -11.93 -19.26
N TYR A 224 0.58 -12.23 -18.50
CA TYR A 224 -0.81 -12.10 -18.94
C TYR A 224 -1.68 -11.59 -17.81
N ILE A 225 -2.65 -10.76 -18.16
CA ILE A 225 -3.77 -10.41 -17.29
C ILE A 225 -4.73 -11.60 -17.26
N ILE A 226 -5.12 -12.03 -16.05
CA ILE A 226 -5.98 -13.21 -15.87
C ILE A 226 -7.32 -12.88 -15.22
N GLY A 227 -7.56 -11.61 -14.93
CA GLY A 227 -8.79 -11.09 -14.37
C GLY A 227 -8.61 -9.71 -13.75
N GLU A 228 -9.72 -9.19 -13.22
CA GLU A 228 -9.68 -8.05 -12.31
C GLU A 228 -8.89 -8.41 -11.04
N GLY A 229 -8.18 -7.44 -10.50
CA GLY A 229 -7.44 -7.65 -9.27
C GLY A 229 -8.34 -7.66 -8.03
N THR A 230 -7.82 -8.19 -6.91
CA THR A 230 -8.53 -8.11 -5.64
C THR A 230 -8.73 -6.63 -5.25
N GLN A 231 -9.87 -6.32 -4.63
CA GLN A 231 -10.30 -4.96 -4.29
C GLN A 231 -10.49 -4.06 -5.53
N HIS A 232 -10.83 -4.63 -6.67
CA HIS A 232 -11.17 -3.89 -7.87
C HIS A 232 -12.43 -3.05 -7.64
N ASP A 233 -12.31 -1.73 -7.82
CA ASP A 233 -13.37 -0.74 -7.54
C ASP A 233 -13.26 0.44 -8.51
N PRO A 234 -13.50 0.22 -9.80
CA PRO A 234 -13.33 1.24 -10.83
C PRO A 234 -14.28 2.43 -10.68
N LYS A 235 -15.47 2.25 -10.09
CA LYS A 235 -16.40 3.36 -9.78
C LYS A 235 -15.74 4.42 -8.89
N ASN A 236 -14.88 3.99 -7.97
CA ASN A 236 -14.11 4.88 -7.09
C ASN A 236 -12.69 5.14 -7.62
N ARG A 237 -12.44 4.88 -8.90
CA ARG A 237 -11.13 5.01 -9.56
C ARG A 237 -10.04 4.16 -8.90
N PHE A 238 -10.42 3.01 -8.39
CA PHE A 238 -9.51 2.05 -7.77
C PHE A 238 -9.53 0.71 -8.51
N GLY A 239 -9.38 0.78 -9.83
CA GLY A 239 -9.20 -0.41 -10.66
C GLY A 239 -7.88 -1.10 -10.36
N THR A 240 -7.87 -2.43 -10.45
CA THR A 240 -6.69 -3.26 -10.21
C THR A 240 -6.69 -4.45 -11.16
N LEU A 241 -5.51 -5.02 -11.41
CA LEU A 241 -5.32 -6.18 -12.29
C LEU A 241 -4.80 -7.37 -11.50
N MET A 242 -5.23 -8.56 -11.91
CA MET A 242 -4.58 -9.83 -11.55
C MET A 242 -3.73 -10.30 -12.73
N VAL A 243 -2.44 -10.55 -12.47
CA VAL A 243 -1.49 -10.97 -13.51
C VAL A 243 -0.73 -12.22 -13.11
N LYS A 244 -0.30 -13.00 -14.13
CA LYS A 244 0.62 -14.12 -13.95
C LYS A 244 1.74 -14.13 -14.98
N GLY A 245 2.87 -14.76 -14.64
CA GLY A 245 3.98 -15.01 -15.57
C GLY A 245 4.90 -16.12 -15.08
N ASP A 246 5.72 -16.63 -15.97
CA ASP A 246 6.73 -17.66 -15.68
C ASP A 246 8.00 -17.02 -15.10
N LEU A 247 8.31 -17.30 -13.83
CA LEU A 247 9.51 -16.78 -13.16
C LEU A 247 10.81 -17.17 -13.86
N LYS A 248 10.86 -18.34 -14.53
CA LYS A 248 12.03 -18.80 -15.28
C LYS A 248 12.38 -17.91 -16.48
N LYS A 249 11.47 -17.03 -16.89
CA LYS A 249 11.64 -16.07 -17.99
C LYS A 249 11.79 -14.64 -17.51
N MET A 250 11.86 -14.42 -16.18
CA MET A 250 11.95 -13.09 -15.59
C MET A 250 13.42 -12.71 -15.31
N ASN A 251 13.61 -11.44 -15.01
CA ASN A 251 14.94 -10.88 -14.78
C ASN A 251 14.93 -10.12 -13.44
N PRO A 252 15.94 -10.34 -12.55
CA PRO A 252 16.02 -9.67 -11.25
C PRO A 252 16.15 -8.14 -11.38
N ARG A 253 16.46 -7.60 -12.56
CA ARG A 253 16.41 -6.16 -12.83
C ARG A 253 15.01 -5.59 -12.61
N TYR A 254 13.97 -6.37 -12.95
CA TYR A 254 12.56 -5.98 -12.93
C TYR A 254 11.72 -6.72 -11.87
N LEU A 255 12.40 -7.46 -10.97
CA LEU A 255 11.76 -8.22 -9.90
C LEU A 255 12.69 -8.23 -8.68
N ARG A 256 12.39 -7.41 -7.65
CA ARG A 256 13.29 -7.20 -6.52
C ARG A 256 12.58 -7.28 -5.18
N GLY A 257 13.11 -8.09 -4.26
CA GLY A 257 12.74 -8.07 -2.86
C GLY A 257 13.02 -6.72 -2.21
N ALA A 258 12.18 -6.33 -1.28
CA ALA A 258 12.32 -5.08 -0.56
C ALA A 258 11.91 -5.23 0.90
N SER A 259 12.59 -4.49 1.77
CA SER A 259 12.27 -4.39 3.20
C SER A 259 11.92 -2.95 3.55
N PHE A 260 10.80 -2.78 4.23
CA PHE A 260 10.35 -1.50 4.77
C PHE A 260 10.48 -1.54 6.28
N THR A 261 11.35 -0.71 6.84
CA THR A 261 11.60 -0.62 8.28
C THR A 261 10.29 -0.45 9.05
N GLY A 262 10.05 -1.28 10.07
CA GLY A 262 8.86 -1.22 10.92
C GLY A 262 7.54 -1.60 10.25
N TYR A 263 7.56 -2.00 8.96
CA TYR A 263 6.35 -2.44 8.23
C TYR A 263 6.43 -3.90 7.78
N GLY A 264 7.47 -4.28 7.06
CA GLY A 264 7.63 -5.64 6.55
C GLY A 264 8.34 -5.73 5.22
N THR A 265 8.25 -6.91 4.60
CA THR A 265 8.85 -7.20 3.31
C THR A 265 7.82 -7.09 2.17
N SER A 266 8.29 -6.92 0.95
CA SER A 266 7.50 -6.78 -0.26
C SER A 266 8.31 -7.23 -1.48
N LEU A 267 7.68 -7.15 -2.65
CA LEU A 267 8.34 -7.41 -3.94
C LEU A 267 8.07 -6.24 -4.88
N TYR A 268 9.11 -5.63 -5.42
CA TYR A 268 9.01 -4.73 -6.56
C TYR A 268 8.83 -5.52 -7.83
N VAL A 269 7.79 -5.20 -8.60
CA VAL A 269 7.45 -5.89 -9.85
C VAL A 269 7.37 -4.90 -10.99
N GLY A 270 8.09 -5.18 -12.07
CA GLY A 270 8.02 -4.43 -13.32
C GLY A 270 6.83 -4.89 -14.16
N ILE A 271 5.93 -3.95 -14.48
CA ILE A 271 4.78 -4.19 -15.35
C ILE A 271 4.75 -3.12 -16.44
N GLY A 272 4.61 -3.55 -17.69
CA GLY A 272 4.37 -2.69 -18.85
C GLY A 272 3.21 -3.25 -19.66
N ILE A 273 2.26 -2.41 -20.04
CA ILE A 273 1.09 -2.78 -20.84
C ILE A 273 1.11 -1.94 -22.12
N PRO A 274 1.06 -2.59 -23.30
CA PRO A 274 0.91 -1.86 -24.54
C PRO A 274 -0.56 -1.50 -24.75
N ILE A 275 -0.83 -0.25 -25.08
CA ILE A 275 -2.15 0.27 -25.39
C ILE A 275 -2.24 0.48 -26.89
N PRO A 276 -2.97 -0.35 -27.66
CA PRO A 276 -3.19 -0.12 -29.08
C PRO A 276 -4.07 1.09 -29.30
N ILE A 277 -3.69 1.96 -30.22
CA ILE A 277 -4.48 3.17 -30.57
C ILE A 277 -5.52 2.78 -31.62
N LEU A 278 -6.64 2.27 -31.15
CA LEU A 278 -7.74 1.78 -32.02
C LEU A 278 -8.70 2.89 -32.46
N ASN A 279 -8.71 4.02 -31.75
CA ASN A 279 -9.58 5.17 -31.99
C ASN A 279 -8.97 6.46 -31.42
N VAL A 280 -9.56 7.62 -31.76
CA VAL A 280 -9.10 8.94 -31.26
C VAL A 280 -9.25 9.06 -29.74
N GLY A 281 -10.26 8.43 -29.15
CA GLY A 281 -10.47 8.46 -27.70
C GLY A 281 -9.32 7.77 -26.92
N LEU A 282 -8.76 6.68 -27.45
CA LEU A 282 -7.56 6.05 -26.87
C LEU A 282 -6.33 6.93 -27.03
N ALA A 283 -6.19 7.64 -28.16
CA ALA A 283 -5.09 8.60 -28.34
C ALA A 283 -5.19 9.75 -27.32
N GLU A 284 -6.38 10.25 -27.03
CA GLU A 284 -6.61 11.25 -25.98
C GLU A 284 -6.24 10.75 -24.60
N LYS A 285 -6.71 9.55 -24.23
CA LYS A 285 -6.41 8.93 -22.92
C LYS A 285 -4.92 8.65 -22.72
N THR A 286 -4.20 8.26 -23.77
CA THR A 286 -2.77 7.95 -23.73
C THR A 286 -1.85 9.17 -23.85
N SER A 287 -2.40 10.37 -24.04
CA SER A 287 -1.66 11.63 -24.08
C SER A 287 -1.69 12.43 -22.78
N LEU A 288 -2.17 11.81 -21.67
CA LEU A 288 -2.22 12.42 -20.35
C LEU A 288 -0.83 12.80 -19.85
N LYS A 289 -0.74 13.99 -19.24
CA LYS A 289 0.47 14.44 -18.53
C LYS A 289 0.35 14.21 -17.03
N ASP A 290 1.47 14.31 -16.34
CA ASP A 290 1.51 14.17 -14.88
C ASP A 290 0.64 15.22 -14.18
N GLU A 291 0.52 16.42 -14.72
CA GLU A 291 -0.30 17.51 -14.20
C GLU A 291 -1.80 17.21 -14.28
N ASP A 292 -2.23 16.40 -15.23
CA ASP A 292 -3.64 16.04 -15.45
C ASP A 292 -4.13 14.95 -14.48
N ILE A 293 -3.20 14.18 -13.91
CA ILE A 293 -3.51 13.02 -13.06
C ILE A 293 -3.63 13.46 -11.60
N GLN A 294 -4.86 13.66 -11.15
CA GLN A 294 -5.17 14.10 -9.79
C GLN A 294 -4.98 12.96 -8.77
N ILE A 295 -4.40 13.31 -7.63
CA ILE A 295 -4.09 12.39 -6.53
C ILE A 295 -4.37 13.07 -5.18
N ASP A 296 -4.76 12.29 -4.18
CA ASP A 296 -5.00 12.80 -2.83
C ASP A 296 -3.79 12.52 -1.93
N LEU A 297 -3.33 13.54 -1.22
CA LEU A 297 -2.43 13.39 -0.08
C LEU A 297 -3.26 13.02 1.14
N LEU A 298 -3.08 11.81 1.65
CA LEU A 298 -3.84 11.25 2.76
C LEU A 298 -3.04 11.26 4.07
N ASP A 299 -3.73 11.53 5.18
CA ASP A 299 -3.15 11.44 6.51
C ASP A 299 -3.10 10.00 7.02
N TYR A 300 -1.91 9.41 7.02
CA TYR A 300 -1.65 8.06 7.54
C TYR A 300 -1.44 8.05 9.07
N GLY A 301 -1.29 9.21 9.68
CA GLY A 301 -1.31 9.36 11.14
C GLY A 301 -2.66 8.98 11.75
N ILE A 302 -3.75 9.05 10.98
CA ILE A 302 -5.08 8.66 11.40
C ILE A 302 -5.34 7.19 11.04
N PRO A 303 -5.51 6.27 12.01
CA PRO A 303 -5.62 4.83 11.76
C PRO A 303 -7.04 4.43 11.33
N ARG A 304 -7.53 4.99 10.22
CA ARG A 304 -8.84 4.68 9.64
C ARG A 304 -8.70 4.06 8.25
N ARG A 305 -9.70 3.26 7.85
CA ARG A 305 -9.79 2.73 6.50
C ARG A 305 -9.91 3.86 5.46
N ILE A 306 -10.80 4.81 5.71
CA ILE A 306 -10.92 6.04 4.92
C ILE A 306 -10.15 7.12 5.67
N ARG A 307 -8.99 7.46 5.17
CA ARG A 307 -8.11 8.47 5.75
C ARG A 307 -8.53 9.87 5.32
N PRO A 308 -8.36 10.88 6.18
CA PRO A 308 -8.60 12.26 5.79
C PRO A 308 -7.70 12.69 4.63
N VAL A 309 -8.27 13.47 3.72
CA VAL A 309 -7.51 14.14 2.66
C VAL A 309 -6.92 15.41 3.23
N VAL A 310 -5.59 15.51 3.20
CA VAL A 310 -4.84 16.71 3.63
C VAL A 310 -4.79 17.74 2.51
N LYS A 311 -4.52 17.27 1.28
CA LYS A 311 -4.42 18.12 0.10
C LYS A 311 -4.80 17.33 -1.16
N HIS A 312 -5.46 17.99 -2.12
CA HIS A 312 -5.58 17.53 -3.50
C HIS A 312 -4.37 18.04 -4.27
N THR A 313 -3.71 17.18 -5.03
CA THR A 313 -2.50 17.47 -5.79
C THR A 313 -2.48 16.65 -7.10
N ASN A 314 -1.40 16.69 -7.86
CA ASN A 314 -1.21 15.92 -9.08
C ASN A 314 0.22 15.32 -9.13
N TYR A 315 0.46 14.44 -10.11
CA TYR A 315 1.78 13.83 -10.25
C TYR A 315 2.88 14.80 -10.65
N GLY A 316 2.58 15.90 -11.35
CA GLY A 316 3.54 16.95 -11.66
C GLY A 316 4.10 17.60 -10.40
N GLU A 317 3.23 18.02 -9.48
CA GLU A 317 3.64 18.55 -8.16
C GLU A 317 4.45 17.50 -7.37
N LEU A 318 3.97 16.25 -7.26
CA LEU A 318 4.65 15.21 -6.50
C LEU A 318 6.03 14.86 -7.08
N LYS A 319 6.17 14.78 -8.40
CA LYS A 319 7.44 14.51 -9.09
C LYS A 319 8.43 15.67 -9.01
N SER A 320 7.99 16.90 -8.69
CA SER A 320 8.90 18.01 -8.41
C SER A 320 9.79 17.78 -7.19
N GLY A 321 9.42 16.82 -6.32
CA GLY A 321 10.13 16.50 -5.08
C GLY A 321 9.76 17.39 -3.91
N ARG A 322 8.81 18.33 -4.07
CA ARG A 322 8.36 19.27 -3.04
C ARG A 322 6.86 19.50 -3.14
N LEU A 323 6.22 19.73 -2.01
CA LEU A 323 4.79 20.00 -1.91
C LEU A 323 4.54 21.00 -0.80
N GLU A 324 3.67 21.98 -1.03
CA GLU A 324 3.21 22.87 0.02
C GLU A 324 2.05 22.24 0.79
N VAL A 325 2.20 22.13 2.12
CA VAL A 325 1.19 21.64 3.06
C VAL A 325 1.12 22.58 4.24
N ASP A 326 -0.06 23.11 4.55
CA ASP A 326 -0.30 24.05 5.66
C ASP A 326 0.69 25.24 5.67
N GLY A 327 0.97 25.81 4.48
CA GLY A 327 1.87 26.97 4.30
C GLY A 327 3.36 26.66 4.46
N ARG A 328 3.74 25.35 4.53
CA ARG A 328 5.13 24.90 4.59
C ARG A 328 5.46 24.02 3.39
N GLU A 329 6.63 24.23 2.83
CA GLU A 329 7.17 23.34 1.78
C GLU A 329 7.79 22.11 2.44
N ILE A 330 7.30 20.91 2.04
CA ILE A 330 7.76 19.62 2.54
C ILE A 330 8.39 18.78 1.42
N PRO A 331 9.39 17.93 1.72
CA PRO A 331 9.97 17.01 0.73
C PRO A 331 8.99 15.90 0.35
N VAL A 332 9.01 15.53 -0.93
CA VAL A 332 8.19 14.44 -1.48
C VAL A 332 9.10 13.36 -2.05
N GLN A 333 8.81 12.10 -1.76
CA GLN A 333 9.62 10.96 -2.17
C GLN A 333 8.78 9.92 -2.95
N PRO A 334 9.23 9.50 -4.15
CA PRO A 334 8.60 8.39 -4.85
C PRO A 334 8.99 7.05 -4.20
N LEU A 335 8.02 6.17 -4.01
CA LEU A 335 8.24 4.76 -3.65
C LEU A 335 8.47 3.90 -4.89
N SER A 336 7.88 4.28 -6.02
CA SER A 336 8.11 3.65 -7.30
C SER A 336 9.38 4.19 -7.95
N SER A 337 10.13 3.33 -8.64
CA SER A 337 11.28 3.80 -9.43
C SER A 337 10.83 4.30 -10.79
N LEU A 338 10.75 5.61 -10.95
CA LEU A 338 10.39 6.26 -12.22
C LEU A 338 11.42 5.94 -13.33
N LYS A 339 12.70 5.82 -12.97
CA LYS A 339 13.75 5.42 -13.92
C LYS A 339 13.48 4.03 -14.49
N VAL A 340 13.17 3.04 -13.64
CA VAL A 340 12.90 1.67 -14.10
C VAL A 340 11.54 1.59 -14.80
N ALA A 341 10.55 2.40 -14.42
CA ALA A 341 9.27 2.49 -15.12
C ALA A 341 9.44 2.94 -16.58
N ARG A 342 10.28 3.98 -16.83
CA ARG A 342 10.65 4.40 -18.19
C ARG A 342 11.39 3.32 -18.95
N GLU A 343 12.37 2.67 -18.31
CA GLU A 343 13.13 1.55 -18.90
C GLU A 343 12.18 0.40 -19.33
N ILE A 344 11.14 0.11 -18.55
CA ILE A 344 10.13 -0.90 -18.89
C ILE A 344 9.32 -0.47 -20.12
N ALA A 345 8.83 0.77 -20.15
CA ALA A 345 8.07 1.28 -21.29
C ALA A 345 8.91 1.26 -22.58
N GLU A 346 10.19 1.69 -22.51
CA GLU A 346 11.12 1.61 -23.64
C GLU A 346 11.43 0.19 -24.05
N THR A 347 11.72 -0.72 -23.11
CA THR A 347 11.97 -2.14 -23.42
C THR A 347 10.78 -2.79 -24.12
N LEU A 348 9.56 -2.51 -23.65
CA LEU A 348 8.34 -3.00 -24.28
C LEU A 348 8.15 -2.44 -25.70
N LYS A 349 8.44 -1.15 -25.90
CA LYS A 349 8.45 -0.49 -27.20
C LYS A 349 9.47 -1.18 -28.14
N GLU A 350 10.68 -1.40 -27.69
CA GLU A 350 11.72 -2.13 -28.45
C GLU A 350 11.29 -3.55 -28.82
N TRP A 351 10.63 -4.29 -27.91
CA TRP A 351 10.10 -5.62 -28.19
C TRP A 351 9.00 -5.62 -29.28
N ILE A 352 8.15 -4.60 -29.29
CA ILE A 352 7.13 -4.41 -30.32
C ILE A 352 7.80 -4.08 -31.67
N LEU A 353 8.69 -3.10 -31.70
CA LEU A 353 9.40 -2.67 -32.91
C LEU A 353 10.25 -3.79 -33.54
N SER A 354 10.80 -4.67 -32.71
CA SER A 354 11.61 -5.82 -33.17
C SER A 354 10.83 -7.06 -33.49
N GLY A 355 9.50 -7.07 -33.36
CA GLY A 355 8.66 -8.24 -33.63
C GLY A 355 8.76 -9.35 -32.58
N ILE A 356 9.33 -9.09 -31.41
CA ILE A 356 9.37 -10.05 -30.29
C ILE A 356 8.02 -10.10 -29.56
N PHE A 357 7.33 -8.97 -29.52
CA PHE A 357 6.08 -8.83 -28.78
C PHE A 357 4.92 -8.48 -29.72
N TYR A 358 3.90 -9.34 -29.73
CA TYR A 358 2.64 -9.12 -30.45
C TYR A 358 1.53 -8.80 -29.46
N LEU A 359 0.60 -7.94 -29.88
CA LEU A 359 -0.58 -7.59 -29.08
C LEU A 359 -1.61 -8.71 -29.08
N THR A 360 -2.40 -8.80 -28.03
CA THR A 360 -3.53 -9.73 -27.94
C THR A 360 -4.82 -8.96 -27.68
N GLU A 361 -5.90 -9.36 -28.34
CA GLU A 361 -7.23 -8.86 -28.01
C GLU A 361 -7.69 -9.52 -26.70
N PRO A 362 -8.26 -8.76 -25.74
CA PRO A 362 -8.84 -9.36 -24.55
C PRO A 362 -9.97 -10.32 -24.89
N VAL A 363 -9.98 -11.51 -24.31
CA VAL A 363 -11.08 -12.47 -24.46
C VAL A 363 -12.30 -12.08 -23.63
N GLU A 364 -12.09 -11.29 -22.58
CA GLU A 364 -13.14 -10.77 -21.70
C GLU A 364 -12.72 -9.38 -21.16
N ARG A 365 -13.68 -8.47 -21.14
CA ARG A 365 -13.46 -7.14 -20.54
C ARG A 365 -13.48 -7.20 -19.02
N LEU A 366 -12.73 -6.34 -18.38
CA LEU A 366 -12.82 -6.17 -16.94
C LEU A 366 -14.12 -5.44 -16.56
N PRO A 367 -14.73 -5.77 -15.40
CA PRO A 367 -15.96 -5.13 -14.97
C PRO A 367 -15.72 -3.65 -14.60
N LEU A 368 -16.66 -2.77 -14.98
CA LEU A 368 -16.63 -1.34 -14.66
C LEU A 368 -17.48 -0.98 -13.45
N ASP A 369 -18.31 -1.90 -12.96
CA ASP A 369 -19.33 -1.66 -11.94
C ASP A 369 -19.08 -2.38 -10.61
N THR A 370 -17.93 -3.03 -10.47
CA THR A 370 -17.50 -3.67 -9.22
C THR A 370 -17.23 -2.63 -8.14
N GLU A 371 -17.66 -2.93 -6.91
CA GLU A 371 -17.41 -2.13 -5.71
C GLU A 371 -16.69 -2.95 -4.66
N PHE A 372 -15.67 -2.36 -4.03
CA PHE A 372 -14.94 -2.95 -2.93
C PHE A 372 -15.76 -2.91 -1.64
N LYS A 373 -15.94 -4.08 -1.03
CA LYS A 373 -16.63 -4.21 0.26
C LYS A 373 -15.61 -4.38 1.39
N PRO A 374 -15.68 -3.55 2.45
CA PRO A 374 -14.83 -3.74 3.61
C PRO A 374 -15.21 -5.02 4.37
N MET A 375 -14.25 -5.58 5.10
CA MET A 375 -14.52 -6.68 6.01
C MET A 375 -15.59 -6.25 7.02
N LYS A 376 -16.61 -7.08 7.24
CA LYS A 376 -17.53 -6.90 8.34
C LYS A 376 -16.80 -7.21 9.65
N VAL A 377 -16.66 -6.21 10.48
CA VAL A 377 -16.19 -6.38 11.85
C VAL A 377 -17.41 -6.20 12.75
N THR A 378 -17.72 -7.22 13.53
CA THR A 378 -18.73 -7.13 14.58
C THR A 378 -18.03 -6.57 15.82
N GLY A 379 -18.24 -5.28 16.10
CA GLY A 379 -17.67 -4.59 17.24
C GLY A 379 -17.27 -3.16 16.91
N GLU A 380 -17.49 -2.27 17.86
CA GLU A 380 -16.97 -0.89 17.80
C GLU A 380 -15.49 -0.87 18.18
N PRO A 381 -14.71 0.16 17.78
CA PRO A 381 -13.35 0.33 18.26
C PRO A 381 -13.30 0.38 19.79
N GLU A 382 -12.26 -0.24 20.36
CA GLU A 382 -12.00 -0.24 21.80
C GLU A 382 -11.13 0.96 22.19
N ALA A 383 -11.18 1.37 23.46
CA ALA A 383 -10.47 2.54 23.98
C ALA A 383 -8.95 2.45 23.72
N HIS A 384 -8.35 1.26 23.84
CA HIS A 384 -6.90 1.08 23.60
C HIS A 384 -6.48 1.33 22.14
N MET A 385 -7.39 1.24 21.17
CA MET A 385 -7.11 1.49 19.76
C MET A 385 -7.03 2.98 19.42
N ILE A 386 -7.53 3.84 20.32
CA ILE A 386 -7.63 5.29 20.08
C ILE A 386 -7.02 6.14 21.17
N MET A 387 -6.64 5.57 22.33
CA MET A 387 -6.03 6.32 23.43
C MET A 387 -4.67 6.90 23.01
N GLU A 388 -4.32 7.99 23.65
CA GLU A 388 -3.01 8.65 23.55
C GLU A 388 -2.24 8.44 24.84
N SER A 389 -0.93 8.69 24.81
CA SER A 389 -0.13 8.70 26.02
C SER A 389 -0.63 9.80 26.98
N ALA A 390 -0.85 9.43 28.23
CA ALA A 390 -1.31 10.40 29.20
C ALA A 390 -0.14 11.19 29.78
N VAL A 391 -0.27 12.51 29.87
CA VAL A 391 0.62 13.35 30.67
C VAL A 391 0.27 13.16 32.14
N THR A 392 1.26 12.79 32.95
CA THR A 392 1.06 12.50 34.38
C THR A 392 1.87 13.42 35.28
N CYS A 393 1.41 13.60 36.50
CA CYS A 393 2.14 14.26 37.55
C CYS A 393 1.92 13.61 38.92
N PRO A 394 2.87 13.67 39.87
CA PRO A 394 2.67 13.19 41.22
C PRO A 394 1.72 14.16 42.00
N MET A 395 1.12 13.61 43.07
CA MET A 395 0.11 14.31 43.85
C MET A 395 0.64 15.55 44.61
N ASP A 396 1.91 15.61 44.84
CA ASP A 396 2.62 16.68 45.56
C ASP A 396 3.28 17.72 44.64
N GLU A 397 3.11 17.57 43.31
CA GLU A 397 3.57 18.53 42.34
C GLU A 397 2.87 19.89 42.53
N SER A 398 3.56 20.95 42.27
CA SER A 398 2.99 22.29 42.41
C SER A 398 2.01 22.64 41.25
N LEU A 399 1.07 23.53 41.51
CA LEU A 399 0.17 24.06 40.48
C LEU A 399 0.94 24.65 39.28
N ARG A 400 2.09 25.25 39.53
CA ARG A 400 2.93 25.85 38.49
C ARG A 400 3.55 24.78 37.59
N GLU A 401 4.12 23.74 38.16
CA GLU A 401 4.71 22.63 37.40
C GLU A 401 3.67 21.89 36.55
N ALA A 402 2.47 21.66 37.11
CA ALA A 402 1.34 21.09 36.34
C ALA A 402 0.91 22.04 35.21
N ALA A 403 0.87 23.35 35.43
CA ALA A 403 0.58 24.31 34.36
C ALA A 403 1.66 24.31 33.26
N GLU A 404 2.96 24.25 33.67
CA GLU A 404 4.08 24.16 32.73
C GLU A 404 4.00 22.87 31.86
N LYS A 405 3.58 21.74 32.45
CA LYS A 405 3.31 20.50 31.68
C LYS A 405 2.17 20.67 30.67
N ILE A 406 1.05 21.27 31.08
CA ILE A 406 -0.09 21.55 30.21
C ILE A 406 0.36 22.37 28.99
N VAL A 407 1.14 23.42 29.20
CA VAL A 407 1.62 24.31 28.13
C VAL A 407 2.66 23.63 27.26
N ARG A 408 3.64 22.95 27.87
CA ARG A 408 4.74 22.30 27.14
C ARG A 408 4.28 21.14 26.27
N GLU A 409 3.37 20.31 26.80
CA GLU A 409 2.84 19.12 26.10
C GLU A 409 1.58 19.46 25.29
N GLU A 410 1.14 20.72 25.26
CA GLU A 410 -0.05 21.20 24.53
C GLU A 410 -1.32 20.40 24.83
N VAL A 411 -1.51 19.97 26.09
CA VAL A 411 -2.67 19.16 26.52
C VAL A 411 -3.60 19.96 27.42
N ASN A 412 -4.87 19.56 27.48
CA ASN A 412 -5.84 20.17 28.39
C ASN A 412 -6.02 19.39 29.70
N HIS A 413 -5.42 18.20 29.81
CA HIS A 413 -5.63 17.28 30.92
C HIS A 413 -4.32 16.67 31.39
N VAL A 414 -4.08 16.68 32.69
CA VAL A 414 -2.95 15.99 33.34
C VAL A 414 -3.53 15.02 34.37
N LEU A 415 -3.09 13.77 34.32
CA LEU A 415 -3.49 12.74 35.27
C LEU A 415 -2.59 12.76 36.50
N VAL A 416 -3.18 12.83 37.69
CA VAL A 416 -2.43 12.77 38.94
C VAL A 416 -2.30 11.31 39.34
N THR A 417 -1.06 10.83 39.54
CA THR A 417 -0.76 9.43 39.87
C THR A 417 0.11 9.35 41.14
N ASP A 418 0.13 8.18 41.76
CA ASP A 418 1.17 7.83 42.74
C ASP A 418 2.45 7.32 42.04
N GLU A 419 3.47 6.97 42.84
CA GLU A 419 4.75 6.48 42.37
C GLU A 419 4.65 5.15 41.59
N GLU A 420 3.62 4.34 41.87
CA GLU A 420 3.35 3.08 41.19
C GLU A 420 2.49 3.24 39.92
N GLY A 421 2.07 4.49 39.60
CA GLY A 421 1.27 4.82 38.40
C GLY A 421 -0.23 4.60 38.54
N TYR A 422 -0.76 4.48 39.76
CA TYR A 422 -2.21 4.42 40.01
C TYR A 422 -2.83 5.79 39.94
N LEU A 423 -3.97 5.88 39.25
CA LEU A 423 -4.73 7.13 39.11
C LEU A 423 -5.27 7.61 40.47
N LYS A 424 -4.96 8.85 40.84
CA LYS A 424 -5.45 9.53 42.05
C LYS A 424 -6.39 10.71 41.76
N GLY A 425 -6.26 11.30 40.56
CA GLY A 425 -7.07 12.44 40.17
C GLY A 425 -6.80 12.90 38.74
N ILE A 426 -7.50 13.92 38.32
CA ILE A 426 -7.29 14.62 37.04
C ILE A 426 -7.36 16.13 37.28
N VAL A 427 -6.49 16.87 36.61
CA VAL A 427 -6.46 18.32 36.59
C VAL A 427 -6.54 18.81 35.15
N THR A 428 -7.35 19.82 34.92
CA THR A 428 -7.51 20.46 33.62
C THR A 428 -6.89 21.86 33.58
N SER A 429 -6.69 22.40 32.37
CA SER A 429 -6.31 23.80 32.18
C SER A 429 -7.32 24.75 32.86
N PHE A 430 -8.62 24.40 32.90
CA PHE A 430 -9.63 25.19 33.62
C PHE A 430 -9.44 25.14 35.13
N ASP A 431 -9.09 23.97 35.72
CA ASP A 431 -8.84 23.86 37.16
C ASP A 431 -7.64 24.68 37.59
N ILE A 432 -6.59 24.71 36.77
CA ILE A 432 -5.41 25.58 37.00
C ILE A 432 -5.81 27.06 36.95
N THR A 433 -6.64 27.44 35.95
CA THR A 433 -7.11 28.83 35.84
C THR A 433 -7.96 29.23 37.06
N ARG A 434 -8.85 28.33 37.51
CA ARG A 434 -9.67 28.52 38.71
C ARG A 434 -8.80 28.62 39.96
N ALA A 435 -7.75 27.79 40.09
CA ALA A 435 -6.82 27.82 41.20
C ALA A 435 -6.16 29.20 41.35
N VAL A 436 -5.74 29.79 40.23
CA VAL A 436 -5.15 31.17 40.23
C VAL A 436 -6.19 32.20 40.61
N ALA A 437 -7.42 32.13 40.13
CA ALA A 437 -8.48 33.07 40.38
C ALA A 437 -8.97 33.04 41.84
N GLU A 438 -9.05 31.85 42.44
CA GLU A 438 -9.57 31.63 43.79
C GLU A 438 -8.46 31.56 44.88
N GLY A 439 -7.20 31.55 44.48
CA GLY A 439 -6.04 31.60 45.39
C GLY A 439 -5.67 30.25 46.02
N PHE A 440 -6.05 29.12 45.42
CA PHE A 440 -5.61 27.80 45.84
C PHE A 440 -4.10 27.61 45.64
N LYS A 441 -3.48 26.79 46.48
CA LYS A 441 -2.02 26.65 46.49
C LYS A 441 -1.48 25.29 46.13
N SER A 442 -2.34 24.27 46.04
CA SER A 442 -1.94 22.88 45.77
C SER A 442 -2.83 22.20 44.78
N LEU A 443 -2.31 21.18 44.07
CA LEU A 443 -3.10 20.32 43.17
C LEU A 443 -4.22 19.59 43.90
N ARG A 444 -4.00 19.21 45.17
CA ARG A 444 -4.99 18.48 45.98
C ARG A 444 -6.27 19.27 46.22
N GLU A 445 -6.19 20.59 46.22
CA GLU A 445 -7.34 21.48 46.44
C GLU A 445 -8.21 21.64 45.22
N VAL A 446 -7.64 21.43 44.01
CA VAL A 446 -8.33 21.69 42.74
C VAL A 446 -8.56 20.47 41.87
N MET A 447 -7.81 19.35 42.08
CA MET A 447 -7.95 18.15 41.29
C MET A 447 -9.31 17.48 41.54
N THR A 448 -9.85 16.92 40.49
CA THR A 448 -11.01 16.01 40.56
C THR A 448 -10.54 14.62 40.97
N THR A 449 -11.00 14.14 42.15
CA THR A 449 -10.62 12.84 42.71
C THR A 449 -11.58 11.70 42.33
N LYS A 450 -12.85 12.02 42.05
CA LYS A 450 -13.86 11.07 41.55
C LYS A 450 -13.77 11.04 40.02
N VAL A 451 -12.74 10.38 39.51
CA VAL A 451 -12.46 10.36 38.08
C VAL A 451 -13.26 9.24 37.40
N VAL A 452 -13.99 9.60 36.36
CA VAL A 452 -14.63 8.63 35.47
C VAL A 452 -13.56 8.03 34.58
N THR A 453 -13.43 6.71 34.57
CA THR A 453 -12.41 5.99 33.82
C THR A 453 -13.00 4.98 32.87
N VAL A 454 -12.21 4.50 31.93
CA VAL A 454 -12.54 3.39 31.02
C VAL A 454 -11.45 2.32 31.06
N ARG A 455 -11.80 1.10 30.69
CA ARG A 455 -10.86 0.01 30.48
C ARG A 455 -10.32 0.05 29.04
N PRO A 456 -9.13 -0.55 28.79
CA PRO A 456 -8.58 -0.64 27.43
C PRO A 456 -9.54 -1.30 26.43
N GLU A 457 -10.33 -2.27 26.87
CA GLU A 457 -11.25 -3.06 26.06
C GLU A 457 -12.66 -2.44 25.95
N GLU A 458 -12.87 -1.28 26.56
CA GLU A 458 -14.17 -0.63 26.53
C GLU A 458 -14.46 0.01 25.16
N LEU A 459 -15.67 -0.17 24.66
CA LEU A 459 -16.07 0.26 23.33
C LEU A 459 -16.13 1.80 23.22
N LEU A 460 -15.80 2.33 22.05
CA LEU A 460 -15.80 3.76 21.78
C LEU A 460 -17.15 4.42 22.04
N GLY A 461 -18.27 3.75 21.70
CA GLY A 461 -19.62 4.24 21.99
C GLY A 461 -19.85 4.44 23.49
N SER A 462 -19.35 3.50 24.33
CA SER A 462 -19.39 3.64 25.78
C SER A 462 -18.54 4.81 26.28
N CYS A 463 -17.37 5.03 25.69
CA CYS A 463 -16.53 6.20 26.00
C CYS A 463 -17.26 7.51 25.70
N ILE A 464 -17.89 7.62 24.53
CA ILE A 464 -18.67 8.80 24.13
C ILE A 464 -19.84 9.02 25.09
N GLN A 465 -20.60 7.96 25.40
CA GLN A 465 -21.75 8.03 26.32
C GLN A 465 -21.31 8.52 27.70
N LYS A 466 -20.20 7.98 28.26
CA LYS A 466 -19.69 8.45 29.57
C LYS A 466 -19.25 9.92 29.53
N MET A 467 -18.63 10.37 28.44
CA MET A 467 -18.27 11.78 28.27
C MET A 467 -19.50 12.70 28.28
N GLU A 468 -20.55 12.30 27.56
CA GLU A 468 -21.83 13.06 27.53
C GLU A 468 -22.55 13.05 28.86
N GLU A 469 -22.74 11.89 29.51
CA GLU A 469 -23.42 11.72 30.80
C GLU A 469 -22.73 12.54 31.90
N HIS A 470 -21.39 12.53 31.93
CA HIS A 470 -20.64 13.23 32.96
C HIS A 470 -20.16 14.64 32.55
N ARG A 471 -20.48 15.07 31.31
CA ARG A 471 -20.07 16.38 30.74
C ARG A 471 -18.58 16.62 30.86
N ILE A 472 -17.78 15.61 30.46
CA ILE A 472 -16.33 15.64 30.50
C ILE A 472 -15.77 15.45 29.10
N SER A 473 -14.56 15.99 28.86
CA SER A 473 -13.88 15.95 27.57
C SER A 473 -12.75 14.93 27.50
N ALA A 474 -12.49 14.20 28.60
CA ALA A 474 -11.45 13.19 28.64
C ALA A 474 -11.78 12.06 29.62
N LEU A 475 -11.32 10.86 29.27
CA LEU A 475 -11.44 9.64 30.06
C LEU A 475 -10.06 9.00 30.22
N PRO A 476 -9.49 8.94 31.42
CA PRO A 476 -8.33 8.11 31.67
C PRO A 476 -8.60 6.66 31.38
N VAL A 477 -7.70 6.01 30.66
CA VAL A 477 -7.73 4.57 30.41
C VAL A 477 -6.88 3.90 31.47
N VAL A 478 -7.48 3.00 32.26
CA VAL A 478 -6.80 2.31 33.35
C VAL A 478 -6.94 0.81 33.22
N ASP A 479 -5.91 0.06 33.62
CA ASP A 479 -6.00 -1.39 33.68
C ASP A 479 -6.87 -1.89 34.87
N LYS A 480 -7.00 -3.23 34.97
CA LYS A 480 -7.82 -3.87 36.02
C LYS A 480 -7.39 -3.47 37.45
N ASP A 481 -6.14 -3.08 37.64
CA ASP A 481 -5.57 -2.72 38.92
C ASP A 481 -5.68 -1.20 39.21
N GLY A 482 -6.10 -0.39 38.21
CA GLY A 482 -6.26 1.04 38.29
C GLY A 482 -5.01 1.84 37.87
N ARG A 483 -4.05 1.21 37.22
CA ARG A 483 -2.87 1.89 36.67
C ARG A 483 -3.21 2.56 35.36
N VAL A 484 -2.70 3.76 35.15
CA VAL A 484 -2.91 4.53 33.92
C VAL A 484 -2.21 3.85 32.74
N LYS A 485 -2.94 3.68 31.63
CA LYS A 485 -2.46 3.18 30.35
C LYS A 485 -2.45 4.26 29.26
N GLY A 486 -3.30 5.28 29.40
CA GLY A 486 -3.44 6.37 28.46
C GLY A 486 -4.63 7.23 28.78
N ILE A 487 -5.03 8.06 27.83
CA ILE A 487 -6.16 8.94 27.91
C ILE A 487 -6.93 8.95 26.58
N VAL A 488 -8.26 8.91 26.63
CA VAL A 488 -9.13 9.15 25.48
C VAL A 488 -9.75 10.53 25.63
N THR A 489 -9.54 11.42 24.67
CA THR A 489 -10.09 12.77 24.68
C THR A 489 -11.19 12.93 23.62
N ALA A 490 -12.12 13.85 23.83
CA ALA A 490 -13.16 14.20 22.86
C ALA A 490 -12.52 14.70 21.54
N GLU A 491 -11.40 15.40 21.60
CA GLU A 491 -10.64 15.84 20.44
C GLU A 491 -10.08 14.64 19.66
N ARG A 492 -9.50 13.66 20.37
CA ARG A 492 -9.01 12.42 19.75
C ARG A 492 -10.14 11.63 19.10
N ILE A 493 -11.27 11.49 19.76
CA ILE A 493 -12.48 10.86 19.20
C ILE A 493 -12.90 11.61 17.94
N ALA A 494 -12.96 12.93 17.97
CA ALA A 494 -13.32 13.76 16.83
C ALA A 494 -12.35 13.57 15.65
N LYS A 495 -11.04 13.55 15.90
CA LYS A 495 -10.01 13.23 14.89
C LYS A 495 -10.23 11.83 14.30
N VAL A 496 -10.42 10.80 15.13
CA VAL A 496 -10.64 9.42 14.70
C VAL A 496 -11.95 9.26 13.92
N LEU A 497 -13.02 9.93 14.31
CA LEU A 497 -14.30 9.88 13.61
C LEU A 497 -14.37 10.78 12.36
N GLY A 498 -13.34 11.59 12.11
CA GLY A 498 -13.30 12.53 10.98
C GLY A 498 -14.30 13.67 11.12
N ARG A 499 -14.73 13.94 12.35
CA ARG A 499 -15.51 15.13 12.70
C ARG A 499 -14.52 16.13 13.28
N THR A 500 -14.09 17.02 12.48
CA THR A 500 -13.71 18.40 12.78
C THR A 500 -12.48 18.86 12.02
N ARG A 501 -12.71 19.90 11.27
CA ARG A 501 -11.84 21.09 11.31
C ARG A 501 -12.48 22.03 12.33
N PHE A 502 -11.80 22.37 13.39
CA PHE A 502 -12.00 23.62 14.11
C PHE A 502 -11.00 24.64 13.59
#